data_6c3b88dd09c70bf6260b0f246d33cbbe
#
_entry.id   6c3b88dd09c70bf6260b0f246d33cbbe
#
_cell.length_a   1.000
_cell.length_b   1.000
_cell.length_c   1.000
_cell.angle_alpha   90.00
_cell.angle_beta   90.00
_cell.angle_gamma   90.00
#
_symmetry.space_group_name_H-M   'P 1'
#
loop_
_entity.id
_entity.type
_entity.pdbx_description
1 polymer ?
#
loop_
_entity_poly.entity_id
_entity_poly.type
_entity_poly.pdbx_seq_one_letter_code
_entity_poly.pdbx_strand_id
1 'polypeptide(L)'
;MWPCLPRARTVAIVTYWVYLAIFAAVFLASLRWLDPDLARERMRPGGQKPPLALRLFSGVLFVHWVIAGLDHGRFHWSDSVPTWLQWTALIAVAAGYAFCLWAMRVNRFFLSLVRIQNDRGQVVITTGPYVFIRHPGYRPFA
;
A
#
# COMPACT_ATOMS: atom_id res chain seq x y z
N MET A 1 8.49 14.94 36.43
CA MET A 1 9.24 15.72 35.42
C MET A 1 10.30 14.81 34.83
N TRP A 2 9.94 14.06 33.74
CA TRP A 2 10.88 13.15 33.11
C TRP A 2 11.63 13.91 32.02
N PRO A 3 12.96 13.89 32.00
CA PRO A 3 13.70 14.50 30.90
C PRO A 3 13.45 13.67 29.64
N CYS A 4 12.63 14.18 28.74
CA CYS A 4 12.45 13.61 27.41
C CYS A 4 13.81 13.50 26.72
N LEU A 5 14.26 12.27 26.52
CA LEU A 5 15.51 11.95 25.85
C LEU A 5 15.48 12.54 24.44
N PRO A 6 16.39 13.45 24.08
CA PRO A 6 16.45 14.04 22.74
C PRO A 6 16.58 12.98 21.64
N ARG A 7 17.09 11.81 21.99
CA ARG A 7 17.29 10.66 21.10
C ARG A 7 16.00 10.02 20.60
N ALA A 8 14.95 9.93 21.44
CA ALA A 8 13.66 9.36 21.04
C ALA A 8 12.95 10.25 20.00
N ARG A 9 12.98 11.57 20.19
CA ARG A 9 12.45 12.54 19.22
C ARG A 9 13.15 12.48 17.86
N THR A 10 14.49 12.37 17.86
CA THR A 10 15.27 12.28 16.62
C THR A 10 14.93 11.01 15.85
N VAL A 11 14.80 9.88 16.53
CA VAL A 11 14.43 8.60 15.89
C VAL A 11 13.02 8.66 15.31
N ALA A 12 12.05 9.22 16.02
CA ALA A 12 10.67 9.37 15.52
C ALA A 12 10.61 10.22 14.25
N ILE A 13 11.41 11.31 14.17
CA ILE A 13 11.51 12.13 12.96
C ILE A 13 12.11 11.31 11.80
N VAL A 14 13.18 10.56 12.05
CA VAL A 14 13.85 9.75 11.02
C VAL A 14 12.91 8.66 10.50
N THR A 15 12.23 7.94 11.37
CA THR A 15 11.28 6.87 10.95
C THR A 15 10.12 7.42 10.13
N TYR A 16 9.62 8.61 10.44
CA TYR A 16 8.61 9.30 9.66
C TYR A 16 9.09 9.62 8.24
N TRP A 17 10.29 10.19 8.10
CA TRP A 17 10.87 10.49 6.79
C TRP A 17 11.18 9.25 5.98
N VAL A 18 11.66 8.18 6.65
CA VAL A 18 11.87 6.87 6.01
C VAL A 18 10.56 6.29 5.50
N TYR A 19 9.47 6.38 6.27
CA TYR A 19 8.13 5.97 5.81
C TYR A 19 7.70 6.74 4.56
N LEU A 20 7.84 8.07 4.56
CA LEU A 20 7.50 8.89 3.39
C LEU A 20 8.38 8.55 2.18
N ALA A 21 9.67 8.29 2.40
CA ALA A 21 10.59 7.89 1.34
C ALA A 21 10.21 6.53 0.74
N ILE A 22 9.83 5.54 1.57
CA ILE A 22 9.31 4.24 1.11
C ILE A 22 8.06 4.45 0.25
N PHE A 23 7.11 5.27 0.73
CA PHE A 23 5.89 5.55 -0.02
C PHE A 23 6.17 6.23 -1.36
N ALA A 24 7.03 7.25 -1.37
CA ALA A 24 7.44 7.94 -2.60
C ALA A 24 8.14 7.00 -3.57
N ALA A 25 9.06 6.16 -3.09
CA ALA A 25 9.76 5.17 -3.92
C ALA A 25 8.79 4.17 -4.55
N VAL A 26 7.83 3.66 -3.77
CA VAL A 26 6.77 2.76 -4.27
C VAL A 26 5.91 3.45 -5.32
N PHE A 27 5.53 4.70 -5.07
CA PHE A 27 4.74 5.48 -6.01
C PHE A 27 5.49 5.69 -7.34
N LEU A 28 6.74 6.13 -7.28
CA LEU A 28 7.60 6.32 -8.47
C LEU A 28 7.83 5.00 -9.21
N ALA A 29 8.10 3.91 -8.48
CA ALA A 29 8.23 2.58 -9.06
C ALA A 29 6.93 2.14 -9.74
N SER A 30 5.78 2.44 -9.16
CA SER A 30 4.48 2.14 -9.77
C SER A 30 4.28 2.88 -11.09
N LEU A 31 4.66 4.15 -11.16
CA LEU A 31 4.59 4.95 -12.40
C LEU A 31 5.51 4.40 -13.50
N ARG A 32 6.66 3.81 -13.11
CA ARG A 32 7.67 3.33 -14.05
C ARG A 32 7.43 1.90 -14.54
N TRP A 33 6.87 1.06 -13.67
CA TRP A 33 6.83 -0.40 -13.89
C TRP A 33 5.44 -0.97 -14.13
N LEU A 34 4.37 -0.23 -13.76
CA LEU A 34 3.03 -0.70 -14.04
C LEU A 34 2.67 -0.50 -15.52
N ASP A 35 1.92 -1.47 -16.06
CA ASP A 35 1.29 -1.35 -17.36
C ASP A 35 0.34 -0.13 -17.36
N PRO A 36 0.45 0.79 -18.35
CA PRO A 36 -0.42 1.95 -18.44
C PRO A 36 -1.92 1.59 -18.52
N ASP A 37 -2.23 0.44 -19.09
CA ASP A 37 -3.59 -0.07 -19.18
C ASP A 37 -4.12 -0.51 -17.81
N LEU A 38 -3.27 -1.17 -16.99
CA LEU A 38 -3.59 -1.46 -15.61
C LEU A 38 -3.79 -0.17 -14.79
N ALA A 39 -2.95 0.83 -15.00
CA ALA A 39 -3.07 2.10 -14.29
C ALA A 39 -4.41 2.80 -14.61
N ARG A 40 -4.81 2.86 -15.89
CA ARG A 40 -6.10 3.42 -16.30
C ARG A 40 -7.27 2.65 -15.71
N GLU A 41 -7.22 1.33 -15.77
CA GLU A 41 -8.28 0.46 -15.26
C GLU A 41 -8.42 0.58 -13.73
N ARG A 42 -7.34 0.79 -13.01
CA ARG A 42 -7.39 1.05 -11.56
C ARG A 42 -8.05 2.39 -11.22
N MET A 43 -7.85 3.39 -12.06
CA MET A 43 -8.46 4.72 -11.88
C MET A 43 -9.94 4.74 -12.25
N ARG A 44 -10.34 3.95 -13.26
CA ARG A 44 -11.72 3.87 -13.75
C ARG A 44 -12.07 2.43 -14.16
N PRO A 45 -12.38 1.55 -13.21
CA PRO A 45 -12.66 0.15 -13.48
C PRO A 45 -13.84 -0.03 -14.46
N GLY A 46 -13.58 -0.61 -15.65
CA GLY A 46 -14.59 -0.75 -16.70
C GLY A 46 -15.11 0.58 -17.25
N GLY A 47 -14.32 1.66 -17.18
CA GLY A 47 -14.74 3.00 -17.60
C GLY A 47 -15.67 3.73 -16.61
N GLN A 48 -16.03 3.09 -15.50
CA GLN A 48 -16.93 3.64 -14.50
C GLN A 48 -16.18 4.40 -13.39
N LYS A 49 -16.91 5.24 -12.66
CA LYS A 49 -16.34 5.89 -11.46
C LYS A 49 -16.06 4.83 -10.38
N PRO A 50 -14.95 4.95 -9.62
CA PRO A 50 -14.69 4.05 -8.51
C PRO A 50 -15.86 4.03 -7.51
N PRO A 51 -16.24 2.88 -6.98
CA PRO A 51 -17.31 2.78 -6.01
C PRO A 51 -17.00 3.59 -4.75
N LEU A 52 -18.05 4.02 -4.06
CA LEU A 52 -17.94 4.84 -2.86
C LEU A 52 -17.00 4.21 -1.82
N ALA A 53 -17.08 2.90 -1.63
CA ALA A 53 -16.21 2.18 -0.68
C ALA A 53 -14.72 2.38 -0.98
N LEU A 54 -14.30 2.33 -2.24
CA LEU A 54 -12.90 2.54 -2.63
C LEU A 54 -12.47 4.00 -2.42
N ARG A 55 -13.37 4.94 -2.66
CA ARG A 55 -13.12 6.37 -2.41
C ARG A 55 -12.98 6.65 -0.92
N LEU A 56 -13.85 6.07 -0.09
CA LEU A 56 -13.77 6.17 1.37
C LEU A 56 -12.49 5.54 1.90
N PHE A 57 -12.10 4.38 1.38
CA PHE A 57 -10.84 3.74 1.76
C PHE A 57 -9.61 4.61 1.45
N SER A 58 -9.61 5.29 0.30
CA SER A 58 -8.56 6.27 -0.03
C SER A 58 -8.54 7.45 0.96
N GLY A 59 -9.73 7.89 1.42
CA GLY A 59 -9.85 8.91 2.46
C GLY A 59 -9.25 8.47 3.80
N VAL A 60 -9.47 7.22 4.20
CA VAL A 60 -8.88 6.65 5.43
C VAL A 60 -7.35 6.68 5.40
N LEU A 61 -6.75 6.40 4.23
CA LEU A 61 -5.28 6.51 4.07
C LEU A 61 -4.79 7.95 4.27
N PHE A 62 -5.55 8.93 3.80
CA PHE A 62 -5.20 10.33 4.02
C PHE A 62 -5.34 10.75 5.48
N VAL A 63 -6.43 10.35 6.14
CA VAL A 63 -6.67 10.59 7.57
C VAL A 63 -5.55 9.97 8.43
N HIS A 64 -5.08 8.78 8.10
CA HIS A 64 -3.95 8.16 8.78
C HIS A 64 -2.70 9.05 8.77
N TRP A 65 -2.37 9.70 7.67
CA TRP A 65 -1.23 10.63 7.60
C TRP A 65 -1.43 11.87 8.46
N VAL A 66 -2.66 12.40 8.48
CA VAL A 66 -3.00 13.54 9.34
C VAL A 66 -2.85 13.16 10.82
N ILE A 67 -3.35 11.98 11.21
CA ILE A 67 -3.21 11.47 12.59
C ILE A 67 -1.73 11.26 12.94
N ALA A 68 -0.95 10.67 12.05
CA ALA A 68 0.50 10.48 12.28
C ALA A 68 1.24 11.82 12.44
N GLY A 69 0.88 12.83 11.64
CA GLY A 69 1.43 14.18 11.78
C GLY A 69 1.04 14.87 13.09
N LEU A 70 -0.21 14.71 13.52
CA LEU A 70 -0.70 15.24 14.80
C LEU A 70 -0.04 14.53 16.00
N ASP A 71 0.11 13.23 15.92
CA ASP A 71 0.80 12.44 16.94
C ASP A 71 2.23 12.94 17.11
N HIS A 72 2.97 13.01 15.99
CA HIS A 72 4.35 13.45 16.04
C HIS A 72 4.52 14.92 16.47
N GLY A 73 3.64 15.82 16.00
CA GLY A 73 3.76 17.27 16.21
C GLY A 73 3.17 17.78 17.53
N ARG A 74 2.19 17.09 18.10
CA ARG A 74 1.42 17.62 19.23
C ARG A 74 1.13 16.63 20.35
N PHE A 75 0.63 15.44 20.02
CA PHE A 75 0.02 14.56 21.02
C PHE A 75 0.98 13.54 21.60
N HIS A 76 2.01 13.13 20.84
CA HIS A 76 3.05 12.21 21.27
C HIS A 76 2.56 10.86 21.83
N TRP A 77 1.44 10.36 21.29
CA TRP A 77 0.84 9.08 21.72
C TRP A 77 1.77 7.88 21.49
N SER A 78 2.57 7.96 20.41
CA SER A 78 3.49 6.88 20.01
C SER A 78 4.90 7.00 20.60
N ASP A 79 5.19 8.00 21.44
CA ASP A 79 6.52 8.19 22.04
C ASP A 79 6.99 6.98 22.89
N SER A 80 6.03 6.19 23.41
CA SER A 80 6.29 4.96 24.15
C SER A 80 6.63 3.76 23.29
N VAL A 81 6.45 3.85 21.97
CA VAL A 81 6.71 2.72 21.05
C VAL A 81 8.21 2.48 20.93
N PRO A 82 8.73 1.28 21.26
CA PRO A 82 10.14 0.99 21.18
C PRO A 82 10.70 1.17 19.77
N THR A 83 11.89 1.72 19.64
CA THR A 83 12.56 2.01 18.37
C THR A 83 12.70 0.77 17.48
N TRP A 84 13.01 -0.39 18.06
CA TRP A 84 13.13 -1.64 17.29
C TRP A 84 11.81 -2.02 16.64
N LEU A 85 10.67 -1.79 17.32
CA LEU A 85 9.34 -2.08 16.78
C LEU A 85 9.00 -1.13 15.62
N GLN A 86 9.37 0.15 15.72
CA GLN A 86 9.19 1.10 14.62
C GLN A 86 9.95 0.67 13.35
N TRP A 87 11.21 0.26 13.50
CA TRP A 87 12.01 -0.24 12.36
C TRP A 87 11.48 -1.54 11.79
N THR A 88 11.06 -2.47 12.64
CA THR A 88 10.44 -3.72 12.20
C THR A 88 9.16 -3.47 11.41
N ALA A 89 8.33 -2.53 11.87
CA ALA A 89 7.12 -2.12 11.16
C ALA A 89 7.44 -1.49 9.79
N LEU A 90 8.46 -0.63 9.69
CA LEU A 90 8.89 -0.04 8.42
C LEU A 90 9.38 -1.10 7.43
N ILE A 91 10.14 -2.09 7.89
CA ILE A 91 10.58 -3.21 7.05
C ILE A 91 9.37 -4.01 6.56
N ALA A 92 8.42 -4.31 7.43
CA ALA A 92 7.21 -5.02 7.07
C ALA A 92 6.37 -4.24 6.04
N VAL A 93 6.24 -2.93 6.21
CA VAL A 93 5.55 -2.04 5.26
C VAL A 93 6.27 -2.05 3.91
N ALA A 94 7.59 -1.89 3.88
CA ALA A 94 8.38 -1.91 2.65
C ALA A 94 8.24 -3.26 1.92
N ALA A 95 8.34 -4.37 2.65
CA ALA A 95 8.16 -5.71 2.10
C ALA A 95 6.75 -5.92 1.53
N GLY A 96 5.72 -5.47 2.25
CA GLY A 96 4.33 -5.54 1.79
C GLY A 96 4.09 -4.75 0.50
N TYR A 97 4.63 -3.54 0.41
CA TYR A 97 4.55 -2.74 -0.82
C TYR A 97 5.33 -3.36 -1.98
N ALA A 98 6.54 -3.87 -1.72
CA ALA A 98 7.34 -4.54 -2.75
C ALA A 98 6.62 -5.79 -3.28
N PHE A 99 6.01 -6.57 -2.39
CA PHE A 99 5.19 -7.73 -2.76
C PHE A 99 3.96 -7.32 -3.59
N CYS A 100 3.28 -6.26 -3.19
CA CYS A 100 2.12 -5.73 -3.93
C CYS A 100 2.52 -5.24 -5.34
N LEU A 101 3.64 -4.50 -5.46
CA LEU A 101 4.18 -4.09 -6.76
C LEU A 101 4.54 -5.27 -7.64
N TRP A 102 5.17 -6.31 -7.06
CA TRP A 102 5.47 -7.54 -7.78
C TRP A 102 4.20 -8.23 -8.29
N ALA A 103 3.19 -8.35 -7.45
CA ALA A 103 1.89 -8.92 -7.83
C ALA A 103 1.23 -8.13 -8.97
N MET A 104 1.24 -6.80 -8.89
CA MET A 104 0.69 -5.92 -9.93
C MET A 104 1.46 -6.00 -11.24
N ARG A 105 2.79 -6.14 -11.18
CA ARG A 105 3.64 -6.26 -12.37
C ARG A 105 3.41 -7.56 -13.12
N VAL A 106 3.17 -8.65 -12.40
CA VAL A 106 2.94 -9.98 -12.98
C VAL A 106 1.50 -10.11 -13.49
N ASN A 107 0.54 -9.47 -12.82
CA ASN A 107 -0.87 -9.58 -13.12
C ASN A 107 -1.45 -8.25 -13.62
N ARG A 108 -1.54 -8.10 -14.95
CA ARG A 108 -2.17 -6.94 -15.59
C ARG A 108 -3.67 -6.78 -15.30
N PHE A 109 -4.30 -7.77 -14.67
CA PHE A 109 -5.71 -7.74 -14.27
C PHE A 109 -5.90 -7.43 -12.79
N PHE A 110 -4.83 -7.06 -12.06
CA PHE A 110 -4.87 -6.78 -10.64
C PHE A 110 -5.65 -5.50 -10.34
N LEU A 111 -6.90 -5.66 -9.92
CA LEU A 111 -7.78 -4.55 -9.54
C LEU A 111 -8.04 -4.51 -8.03
N SER A 112 -8.39 -3.33 -7.54
CA SER A 112 -8.89 -3.13 -6.17
C SER A 112 -10.35 -3.60 -6.01
N LEU A 113 -11.00 -3.99 -7.11
CA LEU A 113 -12.37 -4.49 -7.17
C LEU A 113 -12.39 -5.90 -7.72
N VAL A 114 -13.29 -6.73 -7.21
CA VAL A 114 -13.58 -8.03 -7.76
C VAL A 114 -14.47 -7.84 -8.99
N ARG A 115 -13.87 -7.96 -10.17
CA ARG A 115 -14.55 -7.86 -11.46
C ARG A 115 -13.99 -8.91 -12.41
N ILE A 116 -14.87 -9.60 -13.15
CA ILE A 116 -14.47 -10.44 -14.28
C ILE A 116 -14.23 -9.52 -15.48
N GLN A 117 -13.01 -9.53 -16.03
CA GLN A 117 -12.55 -8.62 -17.08
C GLN A 117 -12.56 -9.32 -18.45
N ASN A 118 -13.72 -9.87 -18.86
CA ASN A 118 -13.86 -10.56 -20.16
C ASN A 118 -13.53 -9.62 -21.33
N ASP A 119 -13.85 -8.33 -21.18
CA ASP A 119 -13.52 -7.25 -22.11
C ASP A 119 -12.02 -7.06 -22.36
N ARG A 120 -11.18 -7.53 -21.43
CA ARG A 120 -9.71 -7.44 -21.49
C ARG A 120 -9.04 -8.80 -21.71
N GLY A 121 -9.83 -9.85 -22.01
CA GLY A 121 -9.31 -11.21 -22.18
C GLY A 121 -8.62 -11.75 -20.92
N GLN A 122 -9.28 -11.64 -19.77
CA GLN A 122 -8.73 -12.07 -18.49
C GLN A 122 -8.37 -13.55 -18.51
N VAL A 123 -7.14 -13.83 -18.11
CA VAL A 123 -6.62 -15.20 -17.93
C VAL A 123 -6.16 -15.38 -16.49
N VAL A 124 -6.15 -16.62 -16.03
CA VAL A 124 -5.65 -16.96 -14.71
C VAL A 124 -4.12 -16.85 -14.72
N ILE A 125 -3.61 -16.00 -13.84
CA ILE A 125 -2.15 -15.83 -13.66
C ILE A 125 -1.67 -16.85 -12.63
N THR A 126 -0.66 -17.65 -13.02
CA THR A 126 -0.09 -18.71 -12.19
C THR A 126 1.40 -18.49 -11.90
N THR A 127 1.96 -17.36 -12.31
CA THR A 127 3.38 -17.02 -12.18
C THR A 127 3.63 -15.99 -11.08
N GLY A 128 4.90 -15.81 -10.69
CA GLY A 128 5.29 -14.86 -9.66
C GLY A 128 4.68 -15.18 -8.29
N PRO A 129 4.14 -14.20 -7.54
CA PRO A 129 3.56 -14.44 -6.23
C PRO A 129 2.32 -15.34 -6.27
N TYR A 130 1.67 -15.46 -7.43
CA TYR A 130 0.48 -16.31 -7.61
C TYR A 130 0.78 -17.81 -7.63
N VAL A 131 2.05 -18.19 -7.67
CA VAL A 131 2.47 -19.59 -7.44
C VAL A 131 2.17 -19.99 -5.99
N PHE A 132 2.38 -19.06 -5.05
CA PHE A 132 2.25 -19.32 -3.61
C PHE A 132 0.88 -18.94 -3.08
N ILE A 133 0.30 -17.86 -3.60
CA ILE A 133 -0.99 -17.32 -3.14
C ILE A 133 -2.00 -17.44 -4.27
N ARG A 134 -2.70 -18.56 -4.31
CA ARG A 134 -3.85 -18.74 -5.20
C ARG A 134 -5.06 -18.11 -4.54
N HIS A 135 -5.67 -17.11 -5.15
CA HIS A 135 -6.99 -16.62 -4.74
C HIS A 135 -8.03 -17.72 -4.97
N PRO A 136 -8.62 -18.32 -3.93
CA PRO A 136 -9.59 -19.41 -4.10
C PRO A 136 -10.89 -18.97 -4.78
N GLY A 137 -11.11 -17.67 -4.99
CA GLY A 137 -12.32 -17.11 -5.59
C GLY A 137 -12.38 -17.13 -7.13
N TYR A 138 -11.34 -17.56 -7.83
CA TYR A 138 -11.30 -17.58 -9.29
C TYR A 138 -11.28 -19.00 -9.86
N ARG A 139 -11.96 -19.95 -9.23
CA ARG A 139 -12.33 -21.16 -9.96
C ARG A 139 -13.47 -20.80 -10.90
N PRO A 140 -13.33 -20.93 -12.22
CA PRO A 140 -14.49 -20.94 -13.08
C PRO A 140 -15.33 -22.14 -12.60
N PHE A 141 -16.58 -21.87 -12.25
CA PHE A 141 -17.56 -22.92 -12.13
C PHE A 141 -17.69 -23.52 -13.54
N ALA A 142 -17.17 -24.74 -13.72
CA ALA A 142 -17.45 -25.57 -14.88
C ALA A 142 -18.86 -26.11 -14.74
#